data_dbfc70a9ca8bedebaa8d684412f972a3
#
_entry.id   dbfc70a9ca8bedebaa8d684412f972a3
#
_cell.length_a   1.000
_cell.length_b   1.000
_cell.length_c   1.000
_cell.angle_alpha   90.00
_cell.angle_beta   90.00
_cell.angle_gamma   90.00
#
_symmetry.space_group_name_H-M   'P 1'
#
loop_
_entity.id
_entity.type
_entity.pdbx_description
1 polymer ?
#
loop_
_entity_poly.entity_id
_entity_poly.type
_entity_poly.pdbx_seq_one_letter_code
_entity_poly.pdbx_strand_id
1 'polypeptide(L)'
;MASAVVCVESIQRFRQPELVVAWPVAIAAGAGLVVNLVSARLFGSDHHGDLNRRAAALHLLGDAAVSAAVLLSAVVAGITGWRWIDPLTGLGVGLSVGWLGIMLLRDGLAELMDEVPHRIDPAAVLADLQAMPGVQGVHHLHIWSIGGTRVALTVHLQRDAGMSDQDPQLLSGVRQAMHNKGIEHCTVQLEEPGEDCGESLS
;
A
#
# COMPACT_ATOMS: atom_id res chain seq x y z
N MET A 1 16.87 3.91 8.27
CA MET A 1 18.24 4.10 8.80
C MET A 1 19.30 3.85 7.72
N ALA A 2 19.34 2.66 7.07
CA ALA A 2 20.37 2.32 6.06
C ALA A 2 20.43 3.33 4.89
N SER A 3 19.31 3.76 4.32
CA SER A 3 19.25 4.74 3.22
C SER A 3 19.89 6.08 3.57
N ALA A 4 19.68 6.58 4.79
CA ALA A 4 20.29 7.81 5.27
C ALA A 4 21.83 7.69 5.37
N VAL A 5 22.32 6.56 5.85
CA VAL A 5 23.78 6.30 5.94
C VAL A 5 24.38 6.29 4.53
N VAL A 6 23.75 5.60 3.57
CA VAL A 6 24.19 5.56 2.17
C VAL A 6 24.21 6.96 1.54
N CYS A 7 23.18 7.78 1.80
CA CYS A 7 23.14 9.16 1.30
C CYS A 7 24.27 10.01 1.88
N VAL A 8 24.49 9.93 3.21
CA VAL A 8 25.57 10.70 3.88
C VAL A 8 26.93 10.26 3.36
N GLU A 9 27.18 8.98 3.23
CA GLU A 9 28.44 8.44 2.68
C GLU A 9 28.64 8.87 1.23
N SER A 10 27.60 8.82 0.40
CA SER A 10 27.65 9.30 -0.98
C SER A 10 28.00 10.78 -1.05
N ILE A 11 27.42 11.63 -0.19
CA ILE A 11 27.75 13.06 -0.12
C ILE A 11 29.20 13.28 0.34
N GLN A 12 29.70 12.49 1.29
CA GLN A 12 31.09 12.57 1.73
C GLN A 12 32.05 12.19 0.60
N ARG A 13 31.73 11.13 -0.17
CA ARG A 13 32.52 10.71 -1.34
C ARG A 13 32.51 11.73 -2.47
N PHE A 14 31.48 12.57 -2.61
CA PHE A 14 31.49 13.71 -3.51
C PHE A 14 32.53 14.76 -3.13
N ARG A 15 32.72 14.98 -1.81
CA ARG A 15 33.69 15.98 -1.31
C ARG A 15 35.13 15.45 -1.32
N GLN A 16 35.31 14.15 -1.14
CA GLN A 16 36.59 13.47 -1.13
C GLN A 16 36.50 12.21 -2.00
N PRO A 17 36.64 12.35 -3.34
CA PRO A 17 36.51 11.21 -4.24
C PRO A 17 37.66 10.22 -4.02
N GLU A 18 37.38 9.13 -3.33
CA GLU A 18 38.29 8.01 -3.17
C GLU A 18 38.26 7.13 -4.43
N LEU A 19 39.37 6.46 -4.70
CA LEU A 19 39.44 5.45 -5.75
C LEU A 19 38.68 4.20 -5.28
N VAL A 20 37.43 4.09 -5.68
CA VAL A 20 36.67 2.86 -5.46
C VAL A 20 37.26 1.78 -6.38
N VAL A 21 37.64 0.65 -5.81
CA VAL A 21 38.05 -0.52 -6.60
C VAL A 21 36.79 -1.05 -7.27
N ALA A 22 36.56 -0.67 -8.52
CA ALA A 22 35.31 -0.94 -9.26
C ALA A 22 35.01 -2.45 -9.41
N TRP A 23 36.05 -3.31 -9.42
CA TRP A 23 35.91 -4.72 -9.71
C TRP A 23 35.13 -5.54 -8.65
N PRO A 24 35.37 -5.41 -7.33
CA PRO A 24 34.56 -6.09 -6.33
C PRO A 24 33.09 -5.62 -6.32
N VAL A 25 32.85 -4.33 -6.53
CA VAL A 25 31.51 -3.74 -6.62
C VAL A 25 30.77 -4.31 -7.83
N ALA A 26 31.43 -4.37 -8.99
CA ALA A 26 30.85 -4.93 -10.21
C ALA A 26 30.49 -6.42 -10.05
N ILE A 27 31.35 -7.21 -9.41
CA ILE A 27 31.06 -8.64 -9.14
C ILE A 27 29.86 -8.79 -8.20
N ALA A 28 29.84 -8.05 -7.09
CA ALA A 28 28.74 -8.12 -6.12
C ALA A 28 27.42 -7.67 -6.75
N ALA A 29 27.41 -6.55 -7.47
CA ALA A 29 26.23 -6.05 -8.17
C ALA A 29 25.77 -7.01 -9.29
N GLY A 30 26.69 -7.60 -10.05
CA GLY A 30 26.39 -8.60 -11.07
C GLY A 30 25.76 -9.88 -10.48
N ALA A 31 26.30 -10.37 -9.37
CA ALA A 31 25.73 -11.50 -8.64
C ALA A 31 24.31 -11.19 -8.11
N GLY A 32 24.11 -10.01 -7.50
CA GLY A 32 22.81 -9.55 -7.04
C GLY A 32 21.80 -9.44 -8.18
N LEU A 33 22.20 -8.87 -9.32
CA LEU A 33 21.37 -8.78 -10.52
C LEU A 33 20.89 -10.15 -10.99
N VAL A 34 21.80 -11.12 -11.10
CA VAL A 34 21.46 -12.48 -11.54
C VAL A 34 20.50 -13.14 -10.57
N VAL A 35 20.78 -13.10 -9.26
CA VAL A 35 19.94 -13.70 -8.23
C VAL A 35 18.54 -13.10 -8.27
N ASN A 36 18.44 -11.77 -8.32
CA ASN A 36 17.15 -11.08 -8.32
C ASN A 36 16.34 -11.36 -9.60
N LEU A 37 16.98 -11.40 -10.78
CA LEU A 37 16.30 -11.75 -12.04
C LEU A 37 15.80 -13.19 -12.06
N VAL A 38 16.63 -14.14 -11.61
CA VAL A 38 16.24 -15.56 -11.52
C VAL A 38 15.08 -15.72 -10.55
N SER A 39 15.17 -15.10 -9.38
CA SER A 39 14.09 -15.13 -8.37
C SER A 39 12.81 -14.50 -8.92
N ALA A 40 12.89 -13.32 -9.53
CA ALA A 40 11.73 -12.67 -10.12
C ALA A 40 11.05 -13.54 -11.19
N ARG A 41 11.84 -14.25 -12.01
CA ARG A 41 11.32 -15.15 -13.03
C ARG A 41 10.64 -16.39 -12.43
N LEU A 42 11.19 -16.96 -11.35
CA LEU A 42 10.60 -18.08 -10.64
C LEU A 42 9.27 -17.70 -9.96
N PHE A 43 9.18 -16.49 -9.40
CA PHE A 43 7.95 -16.01 -8.77
C PHE A 43 6.90 -15.55 -9.80
N GLY A 44 7.33 -15.03 -10.95
CA GLY A 44 6.44 -14.46 -11.98
C GLY A 44 5.86 -15.48 -12.98
N SER A 45 6.30 -16.76 -12.96
CA SER A 45 5.91 -17.76 -13.97
C SER A 45 4.52 -18.36 -13.80
N ASP A 46 3.87 -18.20 -12.64
CA ASP A 46 2.53 -18.73 -12.40
C ASP A 46 1.47 -17.65 -12.65
N HIS A 47 0.70 -17.83 -13.71
CA HIS A 47 -0.35 -16.92 -14.18
C HIS A 47 -1.66 -16.95 -13.38
N HIS A 48 -1.74 -17.68 -12.28
CA HIS A 48 -2.96 -17.81 -11.48
C HIS A 48 -2.94 -16.86 -10.28
N GLY A 49 -3.34 -15.59 -10.53
CA GLY A 49 -4.09 -14.73 -9.61
C GLY A 49 -3.51 -14.38 -8.23
N ASP A 50 -2.33 -14.84 -7.86
CA ASP A 50 -1.73 -14.57 -6.55
C ASP A 50 -1.06 -13.18 -6.54
N LEU A 51 -1.79 -12.17 -6.03
CA LEU A 51 -1.33 -10.79 -5.90
C LEU A 51 -0.02 -10.70 -5.08
N ASN A 52 0.15 -11.55 -4.07
CA ASN A 52 1.33 -11.56 -3.22
C ASN A 52 2.58 -12.00 -4.01
N ARG A 53 2.45 -13.03 -4.85
CA ARG A 53 3.55 -13.48 -5.74
C ARG A 53 3.92 -12.42 -6.76
N ARG A 54 2.92 -11.73 -7.33
CA ARG A 54 3.16 -10.63 -8.27
C ARG A 54 3.86 -9.46 -7.60
N ALA A 55 3.47 -9.10 -6.39
CA ALA A 55 4.15 -8.05 -5.60
C ALA A 55 5.60 -8.43 -5.29
N ALA A 56 5.86 -9.69 -4.90
CA ALA A 56 7.21 -10.20 -4.67
C ALA A 56 8.06 -10.16 -5.95
N ALA A 57 7.51 -10.56 -7.10
CA ALA A 57 8.22 -10.49 -8.38
C ALA A 57 8.58 -9.05 -8.78
N LEU A 58 7.65 -8.10 -8.59
CA LEU A 58 7.90 -6.68 -8.85
C LEU A 58 8.98 -6.10 -7.92
N HIS A 59 8.99 -6.48 -6.67
CA HIS A 59 10.04 -6.09 -5.72
C HIS A 59 11.41 -6.60 -6.16
N LEU A 60 11.52 -7.88 -6.52
CA LEU A 60 12.76 -8.47 -7.03
C LEU A 60 13.24 -7.83 -8.34
N LEU A 61 12.32 -7.41 -9.22
CA LEU A 61 12.66 -6.65 -10.43
C LEU A 61 13.18 -5.26 -10.08
N GLY A 62 12.63 -4.60 -9.05
CA GLY A 62 13.15 -3.35 -8.51
C GLY A 62 14.59 -3.48 -8.01
N ASP A 63 14.86 -4.51 -7.22
CA ASP A 63 16.20 -4.82 -6.71
C ASP A 63 17.18 -5.17 -7.83
N ALA A 64 16.71 -5.87 -8.87
CA ALA A 64 17.50 -6.13 -10.08
C ALA A 64 17.85 -4.83 -10.82
N ALA A 65 16.92 -3.88 -10.93
CA ALA A 65 17.16 -2.58 -11.56
C ALA A 65 18.22 -1.77 -10.78
N VAL A 66 18.14 -1.75 -9.44
CA VAL A 66 19.16 -1.13 -8.58
C VAL A 66 20.52 -1.78 -8.78
N SER A 67 20.58 -3.12 -8.77
CA SER A 67 21.81 -3.87 -9.00
C SER A 67 22.41 -3.58 -10.40
N ALA A 68 21.56 -3.46 -11.42
CA ALA A 68 21.99 -3.09 -12.77
C ALA A 68 22.56 -1.66 -12.82
N ALA A 69 21.93 -0.71 -12.13
CA ALA A 69 22.43 0.66 -12.04
C ALA A 69 23.81 0.74 -11.37
N VAL A 70 23.99 0.00 -10.27
CA VAL A 70 25.28 -0.09 -9.55
C VAL A 70 26.34 -0.76 -10.42
N LEU A 71 26.00 -1.84 -11.12
CA LEU A 71 26.92 -2.54 -12.04
C LEU A 71 27.36 -1.61 -13.18
N LEU A 72 26.41 -0.92 -13.83
CA LEU A 72 26.70 0.03 -14.91
C LEU A 72 27.60 1.16 -14.40
N SER A 73 27.30 1.71 -13.23
CA SER A 73 28.11 2.74 -12.57
C SER A 73 29.55 2.27 -12.36
N ALA A 74 29.75 1.07 -11.82
CA ALA A 74 31.08 0.50 -11.59
C ALA A 74 31.84 0.28 -12.89
N VAL A 75 31.19 -0.22 -13.95
CA VAL A 75 31.79 -0.40 -15.28
C VAL A 75 32.20 0.94 -15.89
N VAL A 76 31.30 1.94 -15.88
CA VAL A 76 31.58 3.27 -16.43
C VAL A 76 32.70 3.94 -15.64
N ALA A 77 32.69 3.90 -14.32
CA ALA A 77 33.76 4.44 -13.48
C ALA A 77 35.11 3.75 -13.78
N GLY A 78 35.11 2.43 -14.00
CA GLY A 78 36.32 1.67 -14.32
C GLY A 78 36.88 2.00 -15.70
N ILE A 79 36.06 2.32 -16.71
CA ILE A 79 36.49 2.63 -18.08
C ILE A 79 36.86 4.12 -18.20
N THR A 80 36.07 5.02 -17.63
CA THR A 80 36.22 6.49 -17.82
C THR A 80 37.11 7.14 -16.76
N GLY A 81 37.30 6.49 -15.60
CA GLY A 81 37.95 7.09 -14.44
C GLY A 81 37.12 8.18 -13.76
N TRP A 82 35.84 8.31 -14.08
CA TRP A 82 34.94 9.31 -13.48
C TRP A 82 34.59 8.95 -12.05
N ARG A 83 35.24 9.59 -11.10
CA ARG A 83 35.13 9.28 -9.67
C ARG A 83 33.82 9.70 -9.03
N TRP A 84 33.05 10.59 -9.66
CA TRP A 84 31.79 11.09 -9.13
C TRP A 84 30.55 10.25 -9.52
N ILE A 85 30.72 9.31 -10.45
CA ILE A 85 29.62 8.42 -10.89
C ILE A 85 29.15 7.48 -9.76
N ASP A 86 30.08 6.92 -8.99
CA ASP A 86 29.77 6.06 -7.84
C ASP A 86 28.96 6.80 -6.77
N PRO A 87 29.38 7.96 -6.24
CA PRO A 87 28.57 8.70 -5.28
C PRO A 87 27.23 9.18 -5.84
N LEU A 88 27.14 9.50 -7.13
CA LEU A 88 25.86 9.86 -7.75
C LEU A 88 24.90 8.68 -7.77
N THR A 89 25.39 7.51 -8.14
CA THR A 89 24.58 6.27 -8.12
C THR A 89 24.16 5.90 -6.70
N GLY A 90 25.10 5.96 -5.74
CA GLY A 90 24.82 5.72 -4.33
C GLY A 90 23.75 6.66 -3.77
N LEU A 91 23.82 7.95 -4.12
CA LEU A 91 22.81 8.93 -3.73
C LEU A 91 21.44 8.61 -4.35
N GLY A 92 21.42 8.28 -5.64
CA GLY A 92 20.18 7.90 -6.35
C GLY A 92 19.52 6.67 -5.72
N VAL A 93 20.30 5.63 -5.44
CA VAL A 93 19.82 4.40 -4.76
C VAL A 93 19.33 4.72 -3.34
N GLY A 94 20.10 5.47 -2.55
CA GLY A 94 19.74 5.85 -1.19
C GLY A 94 18.44 6.64 -1.13
N LEU A 95 18.24 7.60 -2.04
CA LEU A 95 17.01 8.37 -2.14
C LEU A 95 15.81 7.49 -2.57
N SER A 96 15.99 6.60 -3.53
CA SER A 96 14.95 5.69 -4.00
C SER A 96 14.47 4.74 -2.89
N VAL A 97 15.41 4.13 -2.15
CA VAL A 97 15.10 3.25 -1.02
C VAL A 97 14.46 4.03 0.13
N GLY A 98 14.95 5.26 0.39
CA GLY A 98 14.36 6.15 1.40
C GLY A 98 12.91 6.53 1.07
N TRP A 99 12.65 6.88 -0.18
CA TRP A 99 11.30 7.20 -0.66
C TRP A 99 10.33 6.01 -0.51
N LEU A 100 10.76 4.82 -0.98
CA LEU A 100 9.97 3.60 -0.84
C LEU A 100 9.69 3.27 0.64
N GLY A 101 10.68 3.44 1.51
CA GLY A 101 10.52 3.24 2.95
C GLY A 101 9.51 4.21 3.58
N ILE A 102 9.48 5.48 3.13
CA ILE A 102 8.48 6.46 3.57
C ILE A 102 7.07 6.08 3.11
N MET A 103 6.93 5.63 1.86
CA MET A 103 5.63 5.16 1.34
C MET A 103 5.11 3.99 2.18
N LEU A 104 5.93 2.96 2.39
CA LEU A 104 5.55 1.80 3.21
C LEU A 104 5.19 2.18 4.66
N LEU A 105 5.92 3.13 5.23
CA LEU A 105 5.60 3.62 6.57
C LEU A 105 4.24 4.34 6.60
N ARG A 106 3.95 5.17 5.61
CA ARG A 106 2.66 5.87 5.50
C ARG A 106 1.50 4.89 5.34
N ASP A 107 1.65 3.91 4.45
CA ASP A 107 0.61 2.89 4.22
C ASP A 107 0.38 2.05 5.49
N GLY A 108 1.46 1.66 6.18
CA GLY A 108 1.35 0.93 7.45
C GLY A 108 0.74 1.76 8.58
N LEU A 109 1.02 3.07 8.65
CA LEU A 109 0.39 3.96 9.62
C LEU A 109 -1.10 4.17 9.31
N ALA A 110 -1.46 4.35 8.04
CA ALA A 110 -2.85 4.47 7.61
C ALA A 110 -3.67 3.22 8.02
N GLU A 111 -3.10 2.03 7.83
CA GLU A 111 -3.73 0.77 8.26
C GLU A 111 -3.86 0.67 9.79
N LEU A 112 -2.84 1.11 10.55
CA LEU A 112 -2.88 1.10 12.02
C LEU A 112 -3.86 2.14 12.61
N MET A 113 -4.17 3.18 11.85
CA MET A 113 -5.10 4.24 12.26
C MET A 113 -6.51 4.02 11.73
N ASP A 114 -6.81 2.83 11.21
CA ASP A 114 -8.11 2.47 10.65
C ASP A 114 -8.61 3.45 9.58
N GLU A 115 -7.67 4.00 8.78
CA GLU A 115 -8.00 4.92 7.70
C GLU A 115 -8.84 4.22 6.63
N VAL A 116 -9.78 4.97 6.04
CA VAL A 116 -10.61 4.45 4.95
C VAL A 116 -9.74 4.10 3.74
N PRO A 117 -9.83 2.86 3.23
CA PRO A 117 -9.04 2.47 2.06
C PRO A 117 -9.31 3.37 0.85
N HIS A 118 -8.28 3.83 0.15
CA HIS A 118 -8.39 4.75 -1.00
C HIS A 118 -9.35 4.30 -2.11
N ARG A 119 -9.63 2.99 -2.20
CA ARG A 119 -10.56 2.42 -3.19
C ARG A 119 -12.04 2.60 -2.83
N ILE A 120 -12.35 3.02 -1.61
CA ILE A 120 -13.71 3.24 -1.11
C ILE A 120 -13.95 4.74 -0.96
N ASP A 121 -15.05 5.20 -1.54
CA ASP A 121 -15.55 6.56 -1.33
C ASP A 121 -16.65 6.54 -0.26
N PRO A 122 -16.40 7.07 0.95
CA PRO A 122 -17.39 7.08 2.04
C PRO A 122 -18.66 7.86 1.67
N ALA A 123 -18.53 8.91 0.86
CA ALA A 123 -19.68 9.71 0.46
C ALA A 123 -20.61 8.92 -0.48
N ALA A 124 -20.03 8.14 -1.39
CA ALA A 124 -20.79 7.25 -2.28
C ALA A 124 -21.44 6.08 -1.51
N VAL A 125 -20.77 5.58 -0.45
CA VAL A 125 -21.36 4.55 0.43
C VAL A 125 -22.53 5.13 1.22
N LEU A 126 -22.36 6.30 1.80
CA LEU A 126 -23.41 7.00 2.55
C LEU A 126 -24.64 7.28 1.68
N ALA A 127 -24.42 7.79 0.46
CA ALA A 127 -25.50 8.08 -0.48
C ALA A 127 -26.30 6.83 -0.87
N ASP A 128 -25.62 5.70 -1.12
CA ASP A 128 -26.28 4.44 -1.45
C ASP A 128 -27.12 3.92 -0.27
N LEU A 129 -26.59 4.02 0.95
CA LEU A 129 -27.32 3.59 2.15
C LEU A 129 -28.57 4.47 2.38
N GLN A 130 -28.45 5.78 2.19
CA GLN A 130 -29.57 6.73 2.30
C GLN A 130 -30.64 6.53 1.22
N ALA A 131 -30.25 6.03 0.05
CA ALA A 131 -31.17 5.76 -1.05
C ALA A 131 -31.93 4.44 -0.93
N MET A 132 -31.62 3.62 0.08
CA MET A 132 -32.28 2.31 0.24
C MET A 132 -33.72 2.44 0.71
N PRO A 133 -34.67 1.69 0.13
CA PRO A 133 -36.04 1.68 0.59
C PRO A 133 -36.13 1.25 2.06
N GLY A 134 -36.87 2.01 2.87
CA GLY A 134 -37.06 1.73 4.29
C GLY A 134 -35.99 2.33 5.21
N VAL A 135 -35.04 3.11 4.67
CA VAL A 135 -34.02 3.85 5.44
C VAL A 135 -34.43 5.32 5.54
N GLN A 136 -34.64 5.81 6.76
CA GLN A 136 -34.90 7.22 7.05
C GLN A 136 -33.64 8.02 7.38
N GLY A 137 -32.66 7.36 8.04
CA GLY A 137 -31.44 8.01 8.48
C GLY A 137 -30.27 7.03 8.49
N VAL A 138 -29.07 7.58 8.31
CA VAL A 138 -27.79 6.86 8.36
C VAL A 138 -26.85 7.64 9.26
N HIS A 139 -26.31 7.02 10.29
CA HIS A 139 -25.31 7.64 11.15
C HIS A 139 -24.32 6.60 11.67
N HIS A 140 -23.27 7.04 12.36
CA HIS A 140 -22.18 6.18 12.85
C HIS A 140 -21.59 5.26 11.74
N LEU A 141 -21.43 5.82 10.53
CA LEU A 141 -20.80 5.14 9.43
C LEU A 141 -19.29 5.14 9.62
N HIS A 142 -18.71 3.98 9.90
CA HIS A 142 -17.27 3.77 9.96
C HIS A 142 -16.86 2.73 8.94
N ILE A 143 -15.75 3.00 8.24
CA ILE A 143 -15.19 2.12 7.21
C ILE A 143 -13.70 2.05 7.43
N TRP A 144 -13.15 0.83 7.51
CA TRP A 144 -11.71 0.64 7.71
C TRP A 144 -11.19 -0.61 7.02
N SER A 145 -9.86 -0.75 6.95
CA SER A 145 -9.19 -1.92 6.40
C SER A 145 -9.03 -3.02 7.45
N ILE A 146 -9.19 -4.27 7.07
CA ILE A 146 -8.85 -5.44 7.90
C ILE A 146 -7.75 -6.22 7.19
N GLY A 147 -6.53 -6.20 7.77
CA GLY A 147 -5.39 -6.97 7.26
C GLY A 147 -5.00 -6.61 5.83
N GLY A 148 -5.12 -5.32 5.46
CA GLY A 148 -4.66 -4.73 4.21
C GLY A 148 -5.47 -5.06 2.95
N THR A 149 -6.29 -6.12 2.97
CA THR A 149 -6.99 -6.60 1.76
C THR A 149 -8.50 -6.51 1.85
N ARG A 150 -9.07 -6.72 3.02
CA ARG A 150 -10.52 -6.73 3.26
C ARG A 150 -10.98 -5.40 3.83
N VAL A 151 -12.23 -5.04 3.57
CA VAL A 151 -12.85 -3.82 4.12
C VAL A 151 -14.00 -4.20 5.04
N ALA A 152 -14.01 -3.56 6.20
CA ALA A 152 -15.12 -3.61 7.14
C ALA A 152 -15.90 -2.30 7.15
N LEU A 153 -17.17 -2.40 7.48
CA LEU A 153 -18.08 -1.29 7.68
C LEU A 153 -18.96 -1.56 8.90
N THR A 154 -19.13 -0.55 9.73
CA THR A 154 -20.22 -0.50 10.70
C THR A 154 -21.09 0.71 10.42
N VAL A 155 -22.40 0.57 10.61
CA VAL A 155 -23.35 1.65 10.36
C VAL A 155 -24.62 1.45 11.20
N HIS A 156 -25.21 2.55 11.64
CA HIS A 156 -26.53 2.60 12.22
C HIS A 156 -27.52 3.12 11.18
N LEU A 157 -28.59 2.36 10.97
CA LEU A 157 -29.65 2.70 10.03
C LEU A 157 -30.96 2.88 10.79
N GLN A 158 -31.51 4.10 10.73
CA GLN A 158 -32.87 4.35 11.19
C GLN A 158 -33.85 3.86 10.13
N ARG A 159 -34.68 2.89 10.48
CA ARG A 159 -35.71 2.33 9.59
C ARG A 159 -37.01 3.08 9.66
N ASP A 160 -37.87 2.93 8.68
CA ASP A 160 -39.22 3.45 8.69
C ASP A 160 -40.05 2.81 9.82
N ALA A 161 -40.87 3.64 10.47
CA ALA A 161 -41.73 3.18 11.55
C ALA A 161 -42.68 2.05 11.09
N GLY A 162 -42.75 0.96 11.87
CA GLY A 162 -43.66 -0.16 11.61
C GLY A 162 -43.20 -1.13 10.52
N MET A 163 -41.95 -1.06 10.04
CA MET A 163 -41.41 -1.97 9.02
C MET A 163 -40.51 -3.09 9.57
N SER A 164 -40.62 -3.43 10.86
CA SER A 164 -39.78 -4.46 11.49
C SER A 164 -39.86 -5.84 10.81
N ASP A 165 -40.97 -6.18 10.19
CA ASP A 165 -41.12 -7.42 9.45
C ASP A 165 -40.24 -7.48 8.15
N GLN A 166 -39.74 -6.33 7.70
CA GLN A 166 -38.91 -6.20 6.51
C GLN A 166 -37.40 -6.09 6.85
N ASP A 167 -37.01 -6.08 8.13
CA ASP A 167 -35.62 -6.03 8.56
C ASP A 167 -34.71 -7.05 7.88
N PRO A 168 -35.09 -8.33 7.69
CA PRO A 168 -34.25 -9.29 7.00
C PRO A 168 -33.98 -8.92 5.54
N GLN A 169 -34.99 -8.35 4.84
CA GLN A 169 -34.86 -7.92 3.43
C GLN A 169 -33.95 -6.69 3.35
N LEU A 170 -34.12 -5.71 4.25
CA LEU A 170 -33.28 -4.52 4.32
C LEU A 170 -31.81 -4.90 4.59
N LEU A 171 -31.55 -5.72 5.60
CA LEU A 171 -30.20 -6.20 5.93
C LEU A 171 -29.55 -6.96 4.77
N SER A 172 -30.32 -7.79 4.06
CA SER A 172 -29.88 -8.52 2.89
C SER A 172 -29.49 -7.55 1.75
N GLY A 173 -30.33 -6.55 1.49
CA GLY A 173 -30.07 -5.49 0.50
C GLY A 173 -28.82 -4.69 0.80
N VAL A 174 -28.66 -4.25 2.06
CA VAL A 174 -27.47 -3.54 2.52
C VAL A 174 -26.20 -4.35 2.31
N ARG A 175 -26.20 -5.61 2.77
CA ARG A 175 -25.02 -6.49 2.60
C ARG A 175 -24.66 -6.69 1.14
N GLN A 176 -25.65 -6.89 0.27
CA GLN A 176 -25.41 -7.06 -1.16
C GLN A 176 -24.84 -5.79 -1.80
N ALA A 177 -25.39 -4.62 -1.46
CA ALA A 177 -24.90 -3.34 -1.99
C ALA A 177 -23.47 -3.05 -1.52
N MET A 178 -23.16 -3.30 -0.25
CA MET A 178 -21.81 -3.13 0.31
C MET A 178 -20.81 -4.12 -0.28
N HIS A 179 -21.21 -5.37 -0.48
CA HIS A 179 -20.38 -6.38 -1.14
C HIS A 179 -20.04 -5.97 -2.59
N ASN A 180 -20.99 -5.41 -3.33
CA ASN A 180 -20.75 -4.91 -4.70
C ASN A 180 -19.74 -3.74 -4.74
N LYS A 181 -19.57 -3.02 -3.64
CA LYS A 181 -18.56 -1.97 -3.47
C LYS A 181 -17.21 -2.51 -2.94
N GLY A 182 -17.08 -3.82 -2.73
CA GLY A 182 -15.87 -4.44 -2.20
C GLY A 182 -15.73 -4.35 -0.67
N ILE A 183 -16.85 -4.12 0.04
CA ILE A 183 -16.93 -4.16 1.51
C ILE A 183 -17.42 -5.55 1.91
N GLU A 184 -16.51 -6.36 2.45
CA GLU A 184 -16.77 -7.78 2.73
C GLU A 184 -17.39 -8.03 4.11
N HIS A 185 -17.05 -7.18 5.08
CA HIS A 185 -17.60 -7.25 6.44
C HIS A 185 -18.52 -6.06 6.68
N CYS A 186 -19.81 -6.31 6.78
CA CYS A 186 -20.82 -5.28 7.01
C CYS A 186 -21.61 -5.61 8.29
N THR A 187 -21.46 -4.78 9.31
CA THR A 187 -22.24 -4.82 10.54
C THR A 187 -23.23 -3.67 10.52
N VAL A 188 -24.51 -3.99 10.63
CA VAL A 188 -25.59 -3.01 10.59
C VAL A 188 -26.38 -3.10 11.87
N GLN A 189 -26.55 -1.99 12.57
CA GLN A 189 -27.51 -1.82 13.63
C GLN A 189 -28.75 -1.15 13.05
N LEU A 190 -29.92 -1.76 13.26
CA LEU A 190 -31.20 -1.16 12.88
C LEU A 190 -31.81 -0.49 14.10
N GLU A 191 -32.29 0.73 13.90
CA GLU A 191 -32.86 1.56 14.95
C GLU A 191 -34.25 2.05 14.55
N GLU A 192 -35.12 2.26 15.55
CA GLU A 192 -36.42 2.88 15.35
C GLU A 192 -36.27 4.42 15.25
N PRO A 193 -37.21 5.11 14.57
CA PRO A 193 -37.18 6.56 14.51
C PRO A 193 -37.24 7.19 15.90
N GLY A 194 -36.26 8.02 16.22
CA GLY A 194 -36.16 8.70 17.52
C GLY A 194 -35.50 7.89 18.63
N GLU A 195 -34.97 6.72 18.33
CA GLU A 195 -34.07 5.99 19.23
C GLU A 195 -32.75 6.75 19.30
N ASP A 196 -32.38 7.19 20.52
CA ASP A 196 -31.12 7.92 20.75
C ASP A 196 -30.02 6.89 21.03
N CYS A 197 -28.99 6.86 20.23
CA CYS A 197 -27.83 5.98 20.43
C CYS A 197 -27.02 6.29 21.70
N GLY A 198 -27.37 7.33 22.46
CA GLY A 198 -26.69 7.71 23.70
C GLY A 198 -25.25 8.22 23.51
N GLU A 199 -24.75 8.24 22.30
CA GLU A 199 -23.45 8.83 21.96
C GLU A 199 -23.63 10.20 21.30
N SER A 200 -23.71 11.24 22.11
CA SER A 200 -23.48 12.61 21.63
C SER A 200 -21.99 12.72 21.29
N LEU A 201 -21.60 12.41 20.06
CA LEU A 201 -20.29 12.75 19.58
C LEU A 201 -20.22 14.27 19.41
N SER A 202 -19.55 14.90 20.36
CA SER A 202 -19.03 16.27 20.28
C SER A 202 -17.88 16.35 19.27
#